data_df6524f9393634752000e03d57da26b7
#
_entry.id   df6524f9393634752000e03d57da26b7
#
_cell.length_a   1.000
_cell.length_b   1.000
_cell.length_c   1.000
_cell.angle_alpha   90.00
_cell.angle_beta   90.00
_cell.angle_gamma   90.00
#
_symmetry.space_group_name_H-M   'P 1'
#
loop_
_entity.id
_entity.type
_entity.pdbx_description
1 polymer ?
#
loop_
_entity_poly.entity_id
_entity_poly.type
_entity_poly.pdbx_seq_one_letter_code
_entity_poly.pdbx_strand_id
1 'polypeptide(L)'
;MELNILKREIVENGKPKFEMIFNGGTTTTVQEMKKSIGEKNVVKLLVLLLEDLVNYFNVQRPMTIDQITDLAFEISSELQGDRFEEIIAFFEGIKRQQYGKIYERFDAPTFWKFYWGEDADDPNSYNFKKMDWFHLDTTRNLTKEPIVKSELEHELTKARTIGNVVKDFTAMVKAKFQKPDEK
;
A
#
# COMPACT_ATOMS: atom_id res chain seq x y z
N MET A 1 -11.00 4.22 -12.36
CA MET A 1 -11.33 2.78 -12.61
C MET A 1 -10.16 1.88 -12.23
N GLU A 2 -8.94 2.19 -12.60
CA GLU A 2 -7.73 1.38 -12.39
C GLU A 2 -7.36 1.15 -10.92
N LEU A 3 -7.41 2.18 -10.05
CA LEU A 3 -7.11 2.03 -8.62
C LEU A 3 -8.07 1.04 -7.93
N ASN A 4 -9.34 1.02 -8.30
CA ASN A 4 -10.31 0.09 -7.73
C ASN A 4 -10.09 -1.35 -8.20
N ILE A 5 -9.56 -1.55 -9.40
CA ILE A 5 -9.15 -2.85 -9.90
C ILE A 5 -7.95 -3.33 -9.10
N LEU A 6 -6.92 -2.49 -8.97
CA LEU A 6 -5.73 -2.79 -8.16
C LEU A 6 -6.11 -3.18 -6.72
N LYS A 7 -6.98 -2.39 -6.07
CA LYS A 7 -7.45 -2.67 -4.71
C LYS A 7 -8.08 -4.06 -4.59
N ARG A 8 -8.88 -4.48 -5.58
CA ARG A 8 -9.50 -5.82 -5.58
C ARG A 8 -8.51 -6.95 -5.78
N GLU A 9 -7.45 -6.71 -6.56
CA GLU A 9 -6.43 -7.72 -6.81
C GLU A 9 -5.54 -7.95 -5.59
N ILE A 10 -5.17 -6.91 -4.86
CA ILE A 10 -4.22 -6.98 -3.73
C ILE A 10 -4.89 -7.10 -2.36
N VAL A 11 -6.22 -6.95 -2.26
CA VAL A 11 -6.97 -7.03 -1.00
C VAL A 11 -8.18 -7.94 -1.15
N GLU A 12 -8.37 -8.83 -0.18
CA GLU A 12 -9.56 -9.67 -0.06
C GLU A 12 -10.15 -9.57 1.35
N ASN A 13 -11.42 -9.15 1.45
CA ASN A 13 -12.10 -8.93 2.72
C ASN A 13 -11.32 -8.01 3.67
N GLY A 14 -10.60 -7.03 3.11
CA GLY A 14 -9.77 -6.08 3.84
C GLY A 14 -8.39 -6.61 4.24
N LYS A 15 -8.10 -7.88 4.00
CA LYS A 15 -6.78 -8.47 4.30
C LYS A 15 -5.87 -8.35 3.08
N PRO A 16 -4.61 -7.92 3.27
CA PRO A 16 -3.62 -7.90 2.19
C PRO A 16 -3.39 -9.30 1.62
N LYS A 17 -3.39 -9.40 0.31
CA LYS A 17 -2.94 -10.60 -0.40
C LYS A 17 -1.44 -10.50 -0.62
N PHE A 18 -0.65 -10.78 0.40
CA PHE A 18 0.80 -10.62 0.34
C PHE A 18 1.45 -11.38 -0.82
N GLU A 19 0.92 -12.57 -1.17
CA GLU A 19 1.39 -13.32 -2.32
C GLU A 19 1.27 -12.51 -3.63
N MET A 20 0.15 -11.83 -3.85
CA MET A 20 -0.05 -10.98 -5.02
C MET A 20 0.83 -9.73 -4.98
N ILE A 21 1.05 -9.17 -3.79
CA ILE A 21 1.89 -7.99 -3.60
C ILE A 21 3.36 -8.32 -3.84
N PHE A 22 3.87 -9.43 -3.29
CA PHE A 22 5.30 -9.74 -3.30
C PHE A 22 5.74 -10.63 -4.44
N ASN A 23 4.91 -11.53 -4.93
CA ASN A 23 5.22 -12.43 -6.04
C ASN A 23 4.73 -11.91 -7.39
N GLY A 24 3.98 -10.83 -7.41
CA GLY A 24 3.37 -10.22 -8.58
C GLY A 24 4.30 -9.50 -9.58
N GLY A 25 5.55 -9.43 -9.34
CA GLY A 25 6.60 -9.32 -10.39
C GLY A 25 6.94 -7.97 -10.97
N THR A 26 6.28 -6.82 -10.67
CA THR A 26 6.75 -5.49 -11.15
C THR A 26 6.29 -4.36 -10.25
N THR A 27 6.41 -4.55 -9.01
CA THR A 27 5.95 -3.58 -8.02
C THR A 27 7.01 -2.54 -7.78
N THR A 28 6.62 -1.28 -7.82
CA THR A 28 7.51 -0.14 -7.68
C THR A 28 7.54 0.28 -6.22
N THR A 29 8.72 0.33 -5.62
CA THR A 29 8.88 0.87 -4.27
C THR A 29 8.64 2.38 -4.24
N VAL A 30 8.30 2.91 -3.06
CA VAL A 30 8.16 4.36 -2.86
C VAL A 30 9.42 5.11 -3.30
N GLN A 31 10.61 4.54 -3.03
CA GLN A 31 11.88 5.12 -3.45
C GLN A 31 12.03 5.17 -4.97
N GLU A 32 11.65 4.12 -5.68
CA GLU A 32 11.68 4.08 -7.15
C GLU A 32 10.66 5.06 -7.74
N MET A 33 9.49 5.18 -7.14
CA MET A 33 8.51 6.21 -7.52
C MET A 33 9.08 7.61 -7.33
N LYS A 34 9.76 7.91 -6.21
CA LYS A 34 10.42 9.20 -6.00
C LYS A 34 11.43 9.51 -7.12
N LYS A 35 12.21 8.51 -7.55
CA LYS A 35 13.16 8.67 -8.67
C LYS A 35 12.46 8.89 -10.01
N SER A 36 11.30 8.26 -10.23
CA SER A 36 10.57 8.29 -11.50
C SER A 36 9.73 9.56 -11.68
N ILE A 37 8.96 9.96 -10.68
CA ILE A 37 7.99 11.06 -10.78
C ILE A 37 8.33 12.24 -9.88
N GLY A 38 9.38 12.14 -9.07
CA GLY A 38 9.80 13.15 -8.09
C GLY A 38 9.08 13.02 -6.75
N GLU A 39 9.80 13.33 -5.67
CA GLU A 39 9.31 13.22 -4.29
C GLU A 39 8.03 14.01 -4.04
N LYS A 40 7.97 15.26 -4.52
CA LYS A 40 6.80 16.13 -4.40
C LYS A 40 5.52 15.48 -4.96
N ASN A 41 5.62 14.74 -6.06
CA ASN A 41 4.47 14.09 -6.67
C ASN A 41 4.08 12.81 -5.92
N VAL A 42 5.03 12.09 -5.34
CA VAL A 42 4.75 10.95 -4.46
C VAL A 42 4.01 11.42 -3.21
N VAL A 43 4.48 12.49 -2.56
CA VAL A 43 3.80 13.09 -1.39
C VAL A 43 2.38 13.53 -1.75
N LYS A 44 2.17 14.23 -2.86
CA LYS A 44 0.82 14.61 -3.31
C LYS A 44 -0.10 13.41 -3.50
N LEU A 45 0.44 12.31 -4.04
CA LEU A 45 -0.32 11.08 -4.21
C LEU A 45 -0.71 10.46 -2.86
N LEU A 46 0.22 10.43 -1.92
CA LEU A 46 -0.04 9.95 -0.55
C LEU A 46 -1.07 10.84 0.17
N VAL A 47 -1.01 12.17 0.00
CA VAL A 47 -2.01 13.10 0.53
C VAL A 47 -3.40 12.73 0.01
N LEU A 48 -3.57 12.53 -1.31
CA LEU A 48 -4.86 12.15 -1.89
C LEU A 48 -5.39 10.82 -1.34
N LEU A 49 -4.51 9.84 -1.13
CA LEU A 49 -4.89 8.56 -0.55
C LEU A 49 -5.25 8.67 0.94
N LEU A 50 -4.53 9.52 1.69
CA LEU A 50 -4.82 9.79 3.09
C LEU A 50 -6.12 10.57 3.26
N GLU A 51 -6.40 11.55 2.39
CA GLU A 51 -7.69 12.26 2.37
C GLU A 51 -8.85 11.28 2.15
N ASP A 52 -8.72 10.35 1.19
CA ASP A 52 -9.73 9.31 0.94
C ASP A 52 -9.90 8.39 2.18
N LEU A 53 -8.79 8.07 2.86
CA LEU A 53 -8.81 7.27 4.08
C LEU A 53 -9.48 8.01 5.25
N VAL A 54 -9.09 9.25 5.51
CA VAL A 54 -9.65 10.07 6.60
C VAL A 54 -11.13 10.34 6.37
N ASN A 55 -11.53 10.67 5.14
CA ASN A 55 -12.93 10.92 4.78
C ASN A 55 -13.81 9.66 4.84
N TYR A 56 -13.20 8.48 4.76
CA TYR A 56 -13.94 7.22 4.93
C TYR A 56 -14.49 7.05 6.35
N PHE A 57 -13.76 7.58 7.35
CA PHE A 57 -14.18 7.52 8.75
C PHE A 57 -14.93 8.79 9.14
N ASN A 58 -16.17 8.64 9.58
CA ASN A 58 -16.92 9.76 10.12
C ASN A 58 -16.55 10.00 11.60
N VAL A 59 -15.28 10.41 11.83
CA VAL A 59 -14.76 10.69 13.18
C VAL A 59 -15.06 12.12 13.61
N GLN A 60 -15.22 12.35 14.91
CA GLN A 60 -15.52 13.68 15.46
C GLN A 60 -14.36 14.68 15.24
N ARG A 61 -13.15 14.20 15.21
CA ARG A 61 -11.93 14.99 15.04
C ARG A 61 -11.08 14.44 13.89
N PRO A 62 -11.43 14.77 12.64
CA PRO A 62 -10.61 14.36 11.49
C PRO A 62 -9.27 15.08 11.50
N MET A 63 -8.28 14.49 10.86
CA MET A 63 -6.98 15.14 10.61
C MET A 63 -7.18 16.40 9.74
N THR A 64 -6.45 17.46 10.08
CA THR A 64 -6.35 18.65 9.22
C THR A 64 -5.52 18.34 7.99
N ILE A 65 -5.62 19.18 6.95
CA ILE A 65 -4.82 19.03 5.73
C ILE A 65 -3.31 19.11 6.03
N ASP A 66 -2.90 19.93 6.99
CA ASP A 66 -1.51 20.04 7.40
C ASP A 66 -1.04 18.71 8.05
N GLN A 67 -1.82 18.14 8.96
CA GLN A 67 -1.52 16.83 9.57
C GLN A 67 -1.48 15.70 8.53
N ILE A 68 -2.37 15.72 7.55
CA ILE A 68 -2.37 14.77 6.43
C ILE A 68 -1.10 14.94 5.60
N THR A 69 -0.70 16.18 5.34
CA THR A 69 0.51 16.48 4.58
C THR A 69 1.77 16.03 5.31
N ASP A 70 1.86 16.32 6.61
CA ASP A 70 2.99 15.89 7.44
C ASP A 70 3.10 14.36 7.48
N LEU A 71 1.98 13.66 7.71
CA LEU A 71 1.96 12.19 7.68
C LEU A 71 2.34 11.64 6.30
N ALA A 72 1.94 12.29 5.21
CA ALA A 72 2.34 11.88 3.86
C ALA A 72 3.85 11.99 3.65
N PHE A 73 4.50 13.03 4.20
CA PHE A 73 5.95 13.16 4.20
C PHE A 73 6.62 12.07 5.03
N GLU A 74 6.11 11.79 6.24
CA GLU A 74 6.60 10.71 7.09
C GLU A 74 6.51 9.35 6.37
N ILE A 75 5.35 8.99 5.81
CA ILE A 75 5.17 7.76 5.03
C ILE A 75 6.16 7.69 3.88
N SER A 76 6.31 8.77 3.13
CA SER A 76 7.24 8.85 2.01
C SER A 76 8.70 8.63 2.43
N SER A 77 9.07 9.01 3.64
CA SER A 77 10.42 8.85 4.20
C SER A 77 10.64 7.50 4.85
N GLU A 78 9.73 7.11 5.74
CA GLU A 78 9.88 5.90 6.56
C GLU A 78 9.63 4.62 5.76
N LEU A 79 8.66 4.64 4.83
CA LEU A 79 8.26 3.48 4.03
C LEU A 79 8.85 3.50 2.61
N GLN A 80 10.00 4.12 2.42
CA GLN A 80 10.62 4.23 1.09
C GLN A 80 11.00 2.87 0.47
N GLY A 81 11.26 1.86 1.28
CA GLY A 81 11.55 0.50 0.86
C GLY A 81 10.31 -0.34 0.55
N ASP A 82 9.15 0.11 1.00
CA ASP A 82 7.90 -0.61 0.79
C ASP A 82 7.37 -0.39 -0.63
N ARG A 83 6.64 -1.38 -1.11
CA ARG A 83 5.96 -1.30 -2.39
C ARG A 83 4.72 -0.42 -2.26
N PHE A 84 4.41 0.32 -3.31
CA PHE A 84 3.26 1.21 -3.27
C PHE A 84 1.94 0.45 -3.07
N GLU A 85 1.85 -0.78 -3.57
CA GLU A 85 0.74 -1.70 -3.36
C GLU A 85 0.57 -2.10 -1.89
N GLU A 86 1.67 -2.20 -1.14
CA GLU A 86 1.61 -2.45 0.31
C GLU A 86 0.90 -1.32 1.03
N ILE A 87 1.23 -0.07 0.68
CA ILE A 87 0.59 1.12 1.27
C ILE A 87 -0.90 1.13 0.95
N ILE A 88 -1.28 0.84 -0.30
CA ILE A 88 -2.69 0.76 -0.70
C ILE A 88 -3.41 -0.36 0.07
N ALA A 89 -2.80 -1.55 0.14
CA ALA A 89 -3.39 -2.68 0.84
C ALA A 89 -3.52 -2.41 2.36
N PHE A 90 -2.54 -1.73 2.95
CA PHE A 90 -2.59 -1.31 4.33
C PHE A 90 -3.75 -0.33 4.57
N PHE A 91 -3.93 0.70 3.72
CA PHE A 91 -5.03 1.65 3.84
C PHE A 91 -6.41 0.97 3.71
N GLU A 92 -6.56 0.03 2.79
CA GLU A 92 -7.80 -0.74 2.67
C GLU A 92 -8.04 -1.63 3.91
N GLY A 93 -6.97 -2.17 4.50
CA GLY A 93 -7.01 -2.88 5.78
C GLY A 93 -7.46 -1.98 6.94
N ILE A 94 -6.96 -0.73 7.01
CA ILE A 94 -7.41 0.26 8.00
C ILE A 94 -8.91 0.53 7.83
N LYS A 95 -9.40 0.77 6.61
CA LYS A 95 -10.84 0.98 6.34
C LYS A 95 -11.70 -0.17 6.83
N ARG A 96 -11.18 -1.39 6.82
CA ARG A 96 -11.82 -2.60 7.33
C ARG A 96 -11.51 -2.92 8.80
N GLN A 97 -10.82 -2.01 9.50
CA GLN A 97 -10.44 -2.15 10.92
C GLN A 97 -9.64 -3.42 11.23
N GLN A 98 -8.80 -3.88 10.29
CA GLN A 98 -8.00 -5.10 10.42
C GLN A 98 -6.86 -4.99 11.45
N TYR A 99 -6.46 -3.75 11.81
CA TYR A 99 -5.34 -3.44 12.70
C TYR A 99 -5.80 -2.84 14.03
N GLY A 100 -7.08 -2.53 14.16
CA GLY A 100 -7.67 -1.93 15.33
C GLY A 100 -8.89 -1.09 14.98
N LYS A 101 -9.63 -0.72 16.02
CA LYS A 101 -10.82 0.11 15.87
C LYS A 101 -10.46 1.59 15.92
N ILE A 102 -11.12 2.38 15.08
CA ILE A 102 -11.07 3.84 15.08
C ILE A 102 -12.39 4.34 15.68
N TYR A 103 -12.32 5.15 16.73
CA TYR A 103 -13.50 5.65 17.45
C TYR A 103 -13.68 7.16 17.24
N GLU A 104 -12.89 7.96 17.95
CA GLU A 104 -13.09 9.41 18.03
C GLU A 104 -12.19 10.20 17.07
N ARG A 105 -11.00 9.68 16.84
CA ARG A 105 -9.99 10.31 15.99
C ARG A 105 -9.15 9.28 15.25
N PHE A 106 -8.63 9.71 14.12
CA PHE A 106 -7.56 9.02 13.40
C PHE A 106 -6.43 10.03 13.18
N ASP A 107 -5.23 9.72 13.64
CA ASP A 107 -4.07 10.58 13.64
C ASP A 107 -2.78 9.82 13.31
N ALA A 108 -1.66 10.52 13.13
CA ALA A 108 -0.39 9.90 12.81
C ALA A 108 0.06 8.83 13.83
N PRO A 109 -0.02 9.04 15.17
CA PRO A 109 0.25 7.98 16.13
C PRO A 109 -0.61 6.73 15.95
N THR A 110 -1.89 6.90 15.66
CA THR A 110 -2.80 5.77 15.38
C THR A 110 -2.42 5.05 14.09
N PHE A 111 -2.03 5.80 13.05
CA PHE A 111 -1.53 5.25 11.81
C PHE A 111 -0.29 4.38 12.04
N TRP A 112 0.73 4.91 12.74
CA TRP A 112 1.96 4.19 13.00
C TRP A 112 1.78 3.00 13.94
N LYS A 113 0.88 3.11 14.93
CA LYS A 113 0.46 1.96 15.76
C LYS A 113 -0.13 0.84 14.90
N PHE A 114 -0.96 1.15 13.92
CA PHE A 114 -1.53 0.14 13.02
C PHE A 114 -0.48 -0.46 12.09
N TYR A 115 0.54 0.32 11.73
CA TYR A 115 1.60 -0.15 10.86
C TYR A 115 2.64 -0.99 11.61
N TRP A 116 3.21 -0.45 12.69
CA TRP A 116 4.30 -1.08 13.43
C TRP A 116 3.84 -1.94 14.60
N GLY A 117 2.67 -1.68 15.19
CA GLY A 117 2.19 -2.27 16.44
C GLY A 117 2.47 -1.40 17.66
N GLU A 118 1.97 -1.81 18.82
CA GLU A 118 2.36 -1.25 20.12
C GLU A 118 3.76 -1.71 20.54
N ASP A 119 4.11 -2.92 20.13
CA ASP A 119 5.43 -3.53 20.27
C ASP A 119 5.78 -4.34 19.02
N ALA A 120 6.98 -4.89 18.97
CA ALA A 120 7.49 -5.62 17.81
C ALA A 120 6.70 -6.90 17.49
N ASP A 121 6.02 -7.46 18.48
CA ASP A 121 5.30 -8.73 18.37
C ASP A 121 3.77 -8.54 18.33
N ASP A 122 3.28 -7.31 18.10
CA ASP A 122 1.84 -7.05 18.00
C ASP A 122 1.21 -7.76 16.80
N PRO A 123 0.42 -8.84 17.02
CA PRO A 123 -0.15 -9.65 15.94
C PRO A 123 -1.21 -8.90 15.13
N ASN A 124 -1.67 -7.74 15.62
CA ASN A 124 -2.64 -6.92 14.93
C ASN A 124 -1.99 -5.95 13.95
N SER A 125 -0.70 -5.62 14.10
CA SER A 125 -0.01 -4.69 13.21
C SER A 125 0.12 -5.24 11.79
N TYR A 126 0.23 -4.30 10.83
CA TYR A 126 0.49 -4.64 9.43
C TYR A 126 1.85 -5.32 9.28
N ASN A 127 2.88 -4.75 9.91
CA ASN A 127 4.26 -5.23 9.79
C ASN A 127 4.40 -6.65 10.34
N PHE A 128 3.78 -6.97 11.48
CA PHE A 128 3.78 -8.34 12.01
C PHE A 128 3.16 -9.33 11.02
N LYS A 129 1.97 -9.00 10.48
CA LYS A 129 1.29 -9.86 9.48
C LYS A 129 2.11 -10.04 8.21
N LYS A 130 2.83 -9.00 7.78
CA LYS A 130 3.76 -9.04 6.65
C LYS A 130 4.92 -9.99 6.94
N MET A 131 5.56 -9.87 8.11
CA MET A 131 6.69 -10.71 8.52
C MET A 131 6.26 -12.16 8.70
N ASP A 132 5.11 -12.41 9.33
CA ASP A 132 4.53 -13.76 9.49
C ASP A 132 4.30 -14.42 8.14
N TRP A 133 3.76 -13.67 7.16
CA TRP A 133 3.60 -14.16 5.80
C TRP A 133 4.93 -14.56 5.16
N PHE A 134 5.99 -13.75 5.29
CA PHE A 134 7.32 -14.09 4.77
C PHE A 134 7.89 -15.37 5.42
N HIS A 135 7.73 -15.54 6.72
CA HIS A 135 8.14 -16.76 7.42
C HIS A 135 7.40 -17.98 6.90
N LEU A 136 6.08 -17.89 6.75
CA LEU A 136 5.25 -18.97 6.23
C LEU A 136 5.56 -19.27 4.75
N ASP A 137 5.76 -18.26 3.92
CA ASP A 137 6.09 -18.44 2.51
C ASP A 137 7.47 -19.10 2.33
N THR A 138 8.47 -18.68 3.11
CA THR A 138 9.80 -19.32 3.12
C THR A 138 9.67 -20.79 3.50
N THR A 139 8.90 -21.12 4.52
CA THR A 139 8.68 -22.50 4.96
C THR A 139 7.92 -23.32 3.90
N ARG A 140 6.90 -22.75 3.27
CA ARG A 140 6.15 -23.40 2.18
C ARG A 140 7.01 -23.66 0.95
N ASN A 141 7.88 -22.72 0.59
CA ASN A 141 8.76 -22.88 -0.57
C ASN A 141 9.85 -23.95 -0.37
N LEU A 142 10.21 -24.23 0.88
CA LEU A 142 11.10 -25.34 1.21
C LEU A 142 10.40 -26.71 1.13
N THR A 143 9.06 -26.74 1.18
CA THR A 143 8.26 -27.98 1.22
C THR A 143 7.45 -28.23 -0.06
N LYS A 144 7.40 -27.30 -0.99
CA LYS A 144 6.63 -27.47 -2.24
C LYS A 144 7.32 -28.41 -3.20
N GLU A 145 6.56 -29.43 -3.64
CA GLU A 145 6.85 -30.11 -4.90
C GLU A 145 6.84 -29.12 -6.07
N PRO A 146 7.56 -29.37 -7.17
CA PRO A 146 7.67 -28.42 -8.26
C PRO A 146 6.28 -28.06 -8.80
N ILE A 147 5.95 -26.78 -8.74
CA ILE A 147 4.68 -26.20 -9.23
C ILE A 147 4.52 -26.56 -10.72
N VAL A 148 3.38 -27.09 -11.09
CA VAL A 148 3.05 -27.39 -12.49
C VAL A 148 3.15 -26.12 -13.31
N LYS A 149 3.89 -26.13 -14.42
CA LYS A 149 4.19 -24.97 -15.28
C LYS A 149 2.97 -24.11 -15.62
N SER A 150 1.78 -24.70 -15.76
CA SER A 150 0.53 -24.01 -16.09
C SER A 150 0.01 -23.10 -14.97
N GLU A 151 0.21 -23.48 -13.69
CA GLU A 151 -0.20 -22.66 -12.55
C GLU A 151 0.74 -21.46 -12.38
N LEU A 152 2.04 -21.69 -12.59
CA LEU A 152 3.03 -20.62 -12.57
C LEU A 152 2.78 -19.57 -13.67
N GLU A 153 2.43 -20.00 -14.90
CA GLU A 153 2.12 -19.10 -16.01
C GLU A 153 0.86 -18.28 -15.75
N HIS A 154 -0.16 -18.87 -15.13
CA HIS A 154 -1.38 -18.15 -14.75
C HIS A 154 -1.12 -17.10 -13.67
N GLU A 155 -0.35 -17.45 -12.64
CA GLU A 155 0.03 -16.51 -11.58
C GLU A 155 0.94 -15.38 -12.12
N LEU A 156 1.89 -15.70 -12.99
CA LEU A 156 2.73 -14.69 -13.67
C LEU A 156 1.92 -13.74 -14.56
N THR A 157 0.83 -14.23 -15.17
CA THR A 157 -0.05 -13.40 -15.99
C THR A 157 -0.84 -12.40 -15.12
N LYS A 158 -1.40 -12.86 -14.00
CA LYS A 158 -2.05 -11.99 -13.01
C LYS A 158 -1.09 -10.94 -12.49
N ALA A 159 0.10 -11.36 -12.13
CA ALA A 159 1.16 -10.51 -11.63
C ALA A 159 1.55 -9.39 -12.62
N ARG A 160 1.68 -9.71 -13.91
CA ARG A 160 1.93 -8.73 -14.97
C ARG A 160 0.81 -7.71 -15.10
N THR A 161 -0.45 -8.14 -14.89
CA THR A 161 -1.62 -7.25 -14.94
C THR A 161 -1.57 -6.22 -13.83
N ILE A 162 -1.24 -6.62 -12.58
CA ILE A 162 -1.09 -5.70 -11.44
C ILE A 162 0.02 -4.68 -11.73
N GLY A 163 1.18 -5.16 -12.17
CA GLY A 163 2.30 -4.27 -12.50
C GLY A 163 1.96 -3.26 -13.60
N ASN A 164 1.15 -3.63 -14.58
CA ASN A 164 0.70 -2.71 -15.62
C ASN A 164 -0.27 -1.65 -15.07
N VAL A 165 -1.22 -2.05 -14.21
CA VAL A 165 -2.14 -1.09 -13.56
C VAL A 165 -1.39 -0.06 -12.72
N VAL A 166 -0.36 -0.48 -11.99
CA VAL A 166 0.47 0.46 -11.21
C VAL A 166 1.26 1.39 -12.13
N LYS A 167 1.84 0.89 -13.21
CA LYS A 167 2.55 1.73 -14.21
C LYS A 167 1.60 2.74 -14.84
N ASP A 168 0.39 2.31 -15.23
CA ASP A 168 -0.61 3.18 -15.84
C ASP A 168 -1.10 4.24 -14.84
N PHE A 169 -1.32 3.85 -13.58
CA PHE A 169 -1.65 4.79 -12.51
C PHE A 169 -0.53 5.80 -12.28
N THR A 170 0.72 5.35 -12.23
CA THR A 170 1.89 6.21 -12.10
C THR A 170 2.01 7.17 -13.29
N ALA A 171 1.76 6.69 -14.51
CA ALA A 171 1.76 7.52 -15.72
C ALA A 171 0.63 8.57 -15.71
N MET A 172 -0.55 8.20 -15.23
CA MET A 172 -1.70 9.11 -15.08
C MET A 172 -1.40 10.21 -14.05
N VAL A 173 -0.80 9.86 -12.91
CA VAL A 173 -0.36 10.82 -11.89
C VAL A 173 0.69 11.76 -12.49
N LYS A 174 1.68 11.21 -13.21
CA LYS A 174 2.69 12.00 -13.91
C LYS A 174 2.05 12.99 -14.88
N ALA A 175 1.12 12.55 -15.71
CA ALA A 175 0.41 13.41 -16.66
C ALA A 175 -0.42 14.50 -15.98
N LYS A 176 -1.06 14.18 -14.83
CA LYS A 176 -1.89 15.12 -14.08
C LYS A 176 -1.09 16.22 -13.38
N PHE A 177 0.12 15.91 -12.89
CA PHE A 177 0.93 16.82 -12.09
C PHE A 177 2.12 17.45 -12.85
N GLN A 178 2.45 16.97 -14.05
CA GLN A 178 3.44 17.56 -14.94
C GLN A 178 2.78 18.46 -16.01
N LYS A 179 1.86 19.36 -15.63
CA LYS A 179 1.49 20.44 -16.55
C LYS A 179 2.76 21.26 -16.84
N PRO A 180 3.09 21.54 -18.10
CA PRO A 180 4.20 22.41 -18.43
C PRO A 180 3.93 23.78 -17.78
N ASP A 181 4.96 24.35 -17.17
CA ASP A 181 4.98 25.76 -16.80
C ASP A 181 4.69 26.55 -18.07
N GLU A 182 3.48 27.09 -18.19
CA GLU A 182 3.19 28.05 -19.23
C GLU A 182 4.10 29.26 -19.03
N LYS A 183 4.94 29.48 -20.03
CA LYS A 183 5.78 30.66 -20.14
C LYS A 183 4.97 31.92 -20.29
#